data_895af154c620c6a4dc1d3ee37169317c
#
_entry.id   895af154c620c6a4dc1d3ee37169317c
#
_cell.length_a   1.000
_cell.length_b   1.000
_cell.length_c   1.000
_cell.angle_alpha   90.00
_cell.angle_beta   90.00
_cell.angle_gamma   90.00
#
_symmetry.space_group_name_H-M   'P 1'
#
loop_
_entity.id
_entity.type
_entity.pdbx_description
1 polymer ?
#
loop_
_entity_poly.entity_id
_entity_poly.type
_entity_poly.pdbx_seq_one_letter_code
_entity_poly.pdbx_strand_id
1 'polypeptide(L)'
;MCKFIIACLISLSALSFSSCTQKKVATSVAYMDFPQTIELKARVQPLDTALFRYPFRVRVQGDKAVVMDLHGTDYFCHVFHYPGFRYLASFGKRGEAPEEMLSAENIRWHGQSLWGLDAGKSVLTKYDFTSSGCSIVPQKVINMDADMLRVLDFVMVDDFTFIVPDGSGSSRFCWVNYQGKLLRRTGQIPSANAEALQNARPALAQAWRSFIDYNPRNGVLAAVTQLGEVLEVFNLKDSTHVVRIGPHGEPEFKISQGYGIPTGIMGFSDVQVTDSAIYAVFHGRSFKEIAQNVQQGVYLPDGGRYIYVFSLTGEPLCRYVLDHYVYGISVDEQKGIILATDVNKDDPIICLLYTSPSPRDA
;
A
#
# COMPACT_ATOMS: atom_id res chain seq x y z
N MET A 1 6.81 85.94 -14.55
CA MET A 1 7.77 84.84 -14.21
C MET A 1 6.93 83.58 -13.88
N CYS A 2 6.73 82.78 -14.89
CA CYS A 2 5.96 81.51 -14.78
C CYS A 2 6.91 80.35 -14.42
N LYS A 3 6.65 79.64 -13.35
CA LYS A 3 7.32 78.38 -13.03
C LYS A 3 6.40 77.21 -13.41
N PHE A 4 6.80 76.47 -14.45
CA PHE A 4 6.19 75.19 -14.81
C PHE A 4 6.74 74.12 -13.85
N ILE A 5 5.81 73.40 -13.22
CA ILE A 5 6.11 72.18 -12.48
C ILE A 5 5.67 70.99 -13.37
N ILE A 6 6.66 70.21 -13.83
CA ILE A 6 6.42 68.96 -14.56
C ILE A 6 6.26 67.86 -13.53
N ALA A 7 5.04 67.28 -13.45
CA ALA A 7 4.79 66.10 -12.66
C ALA A 7 5.04 64.86 -13.53
N CYS A 8 6.11 64.07 -13.18
CA CYS A 8 6.36 62.75 -13.73
C CYS A 8 5.43 61.73 -13.09
N LEU A 9 4.46 61.23 -13.86
CA LEU A 9 3.66 60.03 -13.53
C LEU A 9 4.47 58.80 -13.84
N ILE A 10 4.96 58.10 -12.80
CA ILE A 10 5.55 56.79 -12.91
C ILE A 10 4.40 55.79 -12.82
N SER A 11 4.02 55.21 -13.96
CA SER A 11 3.06 54.09 -14.03
C SER A 11 3.78 52.79 -13.63
N LEU A 12 3.50 52.31 -12.42
CA LEU A 12 3.94 51.00 -11.92
C LEU A 12 3.04 49.92 -12.54
N SER A 13 3.49 49.31 -13.64
CA SER A 13 2.84 48.13 -14.21
C SER A 13 3.15 46.93 -13.34
N ALA A 14 2.19 46.52 -12.49
CA ALA A 14 2.23 45.26 -11.76
C ALA A 14 2.08 44.10 -12.77
N LEU A 15 3.18 43.48 -13.11
CA LEU A 15 3.22 42.18 -13.80
C LEU A 15 2.72 41.11 -12.83
N SER A 16 1.42 40.80 -12.92
CA SER A 16 0.83 39.62 -12.30
C SER A 16 1.35 38.37 -12.98
N PHE A 17 2.39 37.74 -12.41
CA PHE A 17 2.75 36.37 -12.77
C PHE A 17 1.62 35.44 -12.31
N SER A 18 0.65 35.20 -13.17
CA SER A 18 -0.28 34.06 -13.03
C SER A 18 0.55 32.79 -13.23
N SER A 19 1.05 32.21 -12.14
CA SER A 19 1.58 30.86 -12.15
C SER A 19 0.41 29.90 -12.42
N CYS A 20 0.13 29.62 -13.68
CA CYS A 20 -0.67 28.48 -14.08
C CYS A 20 0.07 27.21 -13.67
N THR A 21 -0.17 26.71 -12.47
CA THR A 21 0.11 25.33 -12.14
C THR A 21 -0.79 24.46 -13.02
N GLN A 22 -0.30 24.09 -14.21
CA GLN A 22 -0.91 23.04 -15.00
C GLN A 22 -0.99 21.80 -14.09
N LYS A 23 -2.22 21.43 -13.70
CA LYS A 23 -2.48 20.11 -13.11
C LYS A 23 -2.00 19.08 -14.15
N LYS A 24 -0.85 18.45 -13.92
CA LYS A 24 -0.43 17.32 -14.74
C LYS A 24 -1.52 16.26 -14.63
N VAL A 25 -2.23 16.04 -15.72
CA VAL A 25 -3.23 14.97 -15.82
C VAL A 25 -2.47 13.66 -15.82
N ALA A 26 -2.94 12.69 -15.03
CA ALA A 26 -2.38 11.34 -15.02
C ALA A 26 -2.43 10.75 -16.44
N THR A 27 -1.32 10.18 -16.88
CA THR A 27 -1.30 9.44 -18.15
C THR A 27 -1.80 8.02 -17.86
N SER A 28 -3.00 7.69 -18.34
CA SER A 28 -3.54 6.33 -18.27
C SER A 28 -3.07 5.51 -19.45
N VAL A 29 -2.45 4.36 -19.20
CA VAL A 29 -1.93 3.43 -20.20
C VAL A 29 -2.38 2.02 -19.88
N ALA A 30 -3.09 1.40 -20.79
CA ALA A 30 -3.45 -0.01 -20.67
C ALA A 30 -2.26 -0.93 -20.96
N TYR A 31 -2.21 -2.08 -20.29
CA TYR A 31 -1.34 -3.19 -20.67
C TYR A 31 -2.19 -4.46 -20.81
N MET A 32 -1.74 -5.38 -21.64
CA MET A 32 -2.51 -6.61 -21.93
C MET A 32 -1.85 -7.85 -21.34
N ASP A 33 -0.52 -7.87 -21.24
CA ASP A 33 0.25 -8.99 -20.73
C ASP A 33 1.63 -8.54 -20.26
N PHE A 34 2.39 -9.48 -19.70
CA PHE A 34 3.76 -9.30 -19.28
C PHE A 34 4.72 -9.91 -20.32
N PRO A 35 5.85 -9.24 -20.62
CA PRO A 35 6.84 -9.78 -21.57
C PRO A 35 7.38 -11.16 -21.18
N GLN A 36 7.41 -11.43 -19.86
CA GLN A 36 7.91 -12.69 -19.32
C GLN A 36 6.92 -13.25 -18.31
N THR A 37 6.78 -14.59 -18.31
CA THR A 37 6.07 -15.34 -17.26
C THR A 37 7.00 -16.43 -16.74
N ILE A 38 7.23 -16.44 -15.43
CA ILE A 38 8.17 -17.33 -14.76
C ILE A 38 7.44 -18.06 -13.64
N GLU A 39 7.54 -19.38 -13.62
CA GLU A 39 7.04 -20.19 -12.51
C GLU A 39 8.03 -20.17 -11.35
N LEU A 40 7.57 -19.86 -10.15
CA LEU A 40 8.34 -19.93 -8.93
C LEU A 40 7.78 -21.00 -8.02
N LYS A 41 8.69 -21.82 -7.48
CA LYS A 41 8.35 -22.83 -6.48
C LYS A 41 8.64 -22.30 -5.09
N ALA A 42 7.67 -22.44 -4.21
CA ALA A 42 7.77 -22.03 -2.83
C ALA A 42 8.55 -23.06 -2.01
N ARG A 43 9.36 -22.56 -1.11
CA ARG A 43 9.96 -23.33 -0.03
C ARG A 43 9.34 -22.86 1.28
N VAL A 44 8.62 -23.74 1.96
CA VAL A 44 8.05 -23.47 3.28
C VAL A 44 9.18 -23.21 4.27
N GLN A 45 9.06 -22.13 5.02
CA GLN A 45 9.96 -21.80 6.12
C GLN A 45 9.32 -22.25 7.42
N PRO A 46 9.82 -23.32 8.06
CA PRO A 46 9.29 -23.78 9.34
C PRO A 46 9.44 -22.69 10.42
N LEU A 47 8.43 -22.57 11.26
CA LEU A 47 8.44 -21.69 12.41
C LEU A 47 8.60 -22.53 13.68
N ASP A 48 9.23 -21.96 14.71
CA ASP A 48 9.41 -22.64 16.00
C ASP A 48 8.18 -22.51 16.92
N THR A 49 7.12 -21.85 16.43
CA THR A 49 5.91 -21.62 17.20
C THR A 49 4.67 -21.46 16.31
N ALA A 50 3.57 -22.07 16.72
CA ALA A 50 2.28 -22.00 16.03
C ALA A 50 1.44 -20.85 16.64
N LEU A 51 1.64 -19.64 16.17
CA LEU A 51 0.96 -18.43 16.69
C LEU A 51 -0.17 -17.93 15.79
N PHE A 52 -0.21 -18.38 14.54
CA PHE A 52 -0.96 -17.69 13.50
C PHE A 52 -2.36 -18.27 13.26
N ARG A 53 -3.29 -17.35 12.92
CA ARG A 53 -4.61 -17.69 12.40
C ARG A 53 -4.86 -17.11 11.01
N TYR A 54 -4.34 -15.91 10.73
CA TYR A 54 -4.44 -15.27 9.42
C TYR A 54 -3.26 -14.32 9.21
N PRO A 55 -2.05 -14.84 8.99
CA PRO A 55 -0.82 -14.05 8.81
C PRO A 55 -0.78 -13.44 7.42
N PHE A 56 -1.23 -12.20 7.29
CA PHE A 56 -1.43 -11.58 5.97
C PHE A 56 -0.31 -10.62 5.55
N ARG A 57 0.62 -10.28 6.44
CA ARG A 57 1.78 -9.43 6.12
C ARG A 57 3.06 -9.98 6.72
N VAL A 58 4.13 -9.85 5.97
CA VAL A 58 5.51 -10.04 6.47
C VAL A 58 6.34 -8.84 6.06
N ARG A 59 7.15 -8.32 6.98
CA ARG A 59 8.06 -7.19 6.72
C ARG A 59 9.41 -7.49 7.36
N VAL A 60 10.48 -7.42 6.57
CA VAL A 60 11.85 -7.70 7.01
C VAL A 60 12.68 -6.42 7.02
N GLN A 61 13.44 -6.23 8.09
CA GLN A 61 14.45 -5.19 8.21
C GLN A 61 15.64 -5.72 9.00
N GLY A 62 16.81 -5.75 8.36
CA GLY A 62 18.03 -6.27 8.98
C GLY A 62 17.89 -7.73 9.40
N ASP A 63 18.05 -8.00 10.70
CA ASP A 63 17.94 -9.31 11.32
C ASP A 63 16.55 -9.63 11.90
N LYS A 64 15.53 -8.83 11.56
CA LYS A 64 14.17 -8.97 12.09
C LYS A 64 13.14 -9.14 11.00
N ALA A 65 12.27 -10.12 11.18
CA ALA A 65 11.04 -10.29 10.42
C ALA A 65 9.85 -10.06 11.35
N VAL A 66 8.89 -9.25 10.91
CA VAL A 66 7.62 -9.03 11.61
C VAL A 66 6.51 -9.62 10.77
N VAL A 67 5.73 -10.49 11.36
CA VAL A 67 4.54 -11.10 10.75
C VAL A 67 3.30 -10.52 11.43
N MET A 68 2.37 -10.03 10.63
CA MET A 68 1.12 -9.47 11.11
C MET A 68 -0.01 -10.45 10.87
N ASP A 69 -0.74 -10.77 11.93
CA ASP A 69 -1.86 -11.71 11.95
C ASP A 69 -3.17 -10.97 12.19
N LEU A 70 -4.06 -10.99 11.19
CA LEU A 70 -5.33 -10.28 11.26
C LEU A 70 -6.31 -10.87 12.29
N HIS A 71 -6.23 -12.18 12.54
CA HIS A 71 -7.15 -12.93 13.40
C HIS A 71 -6.48 -13.52 14.65
N GLY A 72 -5.25 -13.13 14.96
CA GLY A 72 -4.56 -13.53 16.20
C GLY A 72 -5.40 -13.27 17.43
N THR A 73 -5.39 -14.20 18.42
CA THR A 73 -6.24 -14.10 19.62
C THR A 73 -5.78 -12.99 20.55
N ASP A 74 -4.48 -12.92 20.81
CA ASP A 74 -3.92 -12.05 21.84
C ASP A 74 -3.17 -10.86 21.26
N TYR A 75 -2.47 -11.08 20.15
CA TYR A 75 -1.62 -10.08 19.51
C TYR A 75 -1.81 -10.06 17.99
N PHE A 76 -1.66 -8.89 17.40
CA PHE A 76 -1.68 -8.71 15.96
C PHE A 76 -0.32 -8.93 15.29
N CYS A 77 0.78 -8.79 16.01
CA CYS A 77 2.12 -8.82 15.41
C CYS A 77 3.07 -9.73 16.19
N HIS A 78 3.88 -10.48 15.45
CA HIS A 78 4.88 -11.40 15.97
C HIS A 78 6.23 -11.12 15.31
N VAL A 79 7.28 -11.04 16.13
CA VAL A 79 8.64 -10.72 15.71
C VAL A 79 9.50 -11.98 15.78
N PHE A 80 10.27 -12.17 14.73
CA PHE A 80 11.21 -13.27 14.58
C PHE A 80 12.59 -12.75 14.24
N HIS A 81 13.61 -13.48 14.68
CA HIS A 81 14.96 -13.30 14.18
C HIS A 81 15.06 -13.83 12.75
N TYR A 82 15.54 -13.01 11.82
CA TYR A 82 15.70 -13.36 10.41
C TYR A 82 17.19 -13.64 10.11
N PRO A 83 17.53 -14.68 9.31
CA PRO A 83 16.62 -15.51 8.48
C PRO A 83 16.07 -16.77 9.15
N GLY A 84 16.48 -17.11 10.36
CA GLY A 84 16.15 -18.40 10.98
C GLY A 84 14.74 -18.51 11.53
N PHE A 85 13.94 -17.44 11.53
CA PHE A 85 12.57 -17.36 12.05
C PHE A 85 12.39 -17.87 13.50
N ARG A 86 13.42 -17.74 14.33
CA ARG A 86 13.29 -17.97 15.78
C ARG A 86 12.45 -16.85 16.40
N TYR A 87 11.40 -17.22 17.11
CA TYR A 87 10.51 -16.28 17.79
C TYR A 87 11.25 -15.39 18.79
N LEU A 88 10.91 -14.10 18.82
CA LEU A 88 11.48 -13.11 19.74
C LEU A 88 10.41 -12.50 20.66
N ALA A 89 9.33 -11.96 20.10
CA ALA A 89 8.30 -11.24 20.85
C ALA A 89 7.00 -11.12 20.09
N SER A 90 5.93 -10.79 20.80
CA SER A 90 4.65 -10.32 20.23
C SER A 90 4.33 -8.92 20.73
N PHE A 91 3.61 -8.14 19.89
CA PHE A 91 3.16 -6.80 20.24
C PHE A 91 1.85 -6.46 19.53
N GLY A 92 1.28 -5.27 19.84
CA GLY A 92 -0.05 -4.91 19.35
C GLY A 92 -1.09 -5.83 19.97
N LYS A 93 -1.14 -5.86 21.30
CA LYS A 93 -2.13 -6.65 22.05
C LYS A 93 -3.54 -6.26 21.61
N ARG A 94 -4.39 -7.24 21.42
CA ARG A 94 -5.78 -7.05 20.98
C ARG A 94 -6.65 -6.55 22.11
N GLY A 95 -7.40 -5.46 21.89
CA GLY A 95 -8.32 -4.93 22.87
C GLY A 95 -8.62 -3.43 22.73
N GLU A 96 -9.39 -2.90 23.67
CA GLU A 96 -9.88 -1.53 23.65
C GLU A 96 -9.06 -0.55 24.52
N ALA A 97 -8.18 -1.07 25.38
CA ALA A 97 -7.35 -0.22 26.24
C ALA A 97 -6.42 0.70 25.39
N PRO A 98 -5.96 1.84 25.93
CA PRO A 98 -5.18 2.81 25.18
C PRO A 98 -3.93 2.24 24.49
N GLU A 99 -3.27 1.28 25.13
CA GLU A 99 -2.08 0.59 24.62
C GLU A 99 -2.39 -0.64 23.75
N GLU A 100 -3.65 -1.04 23.64
CA GLU A 100 -4.11 -2.17 22.83
C GLU A 100 -4.55 -1.70 21.42
N MET A 101 -4.67 -2.63 20.49
CA MET A 101 -5.14 -2.39 19.13
C MET A 101 -6.51 -3.00 18.89
N LEU A 102 -7.40 -2.26 18.22
CA LEU A 102 -8.71 -2.75 17.81
C LEU A 102 -8.67 -3.44 16.45
N SER A 103 -7.97 -2.85 15.48
CA SER A 103 -7.91 -3.32 14.10
C SER A 103 -6.58 -2.94 13.48
N ALA A 104 -5.62 -3.84 13.52
CA ALA A 104 -4.35 -3.64 12.86
C ALA A 104 -4.50 -3.80 11.34
N GLU A 105 -4.14 -2.80 10.56
CA GLU A 105 -4.29 -2.79 9.10
C GLU A 105 -2.97 -2.92 8.35
N ASN A 106 -1.91 -2.27 8.81
CA ASN A 106 -0.59 -2.39 8.20
C ASN A 106 0.53 -2.09 9.18
N ILE A 107 1.71 -2.63 8.87
CA ILE A 107 2.98 -2.37 9.56
C ILE A 107 4.04 -1.99 8.54
N ARG A 108 4.92 -1.05 8.90
CA ARG A 108 6.01 -0.59 8.03
C ARG A 108 7.26 -0.26 8.81
N TRP A 109 8.38 -0.61 8.23
CA TRP A 109 9.67 -0.13 8.72
C TRP A 109 9.94 1.28 8.21
N HIS A 110 10.49 2.13 9.08
CA HIS A 110 11.10 3.40 8.73
C HIS A 110 12.38 3.57 9.55
N GLY A 111 13.53 3.53 8.88
CA GLY A 111 14.81 3.39 9.57
C GLY A 111 14.84 2.13 10.43
N GLN A 112 15.15 2.27 11.72
CA GLN A 112 15.17 1.16 12.69
C GLN A 112 13.85 1.00 13.46
N SER A 113 12.90 1.90 13.25
CA SER A 113 11.61 1.89 13.94
C SER A 113 10.56 1.17 13.11
N LEU A 114 9.67 0.47 13.79
CA LEU A 114 8.48 -0.14 13.20
C LEU A 114 7.26 0.74 13.49
N TRP A 115 6.41 0.91 12.49
CA TRP A 115 5.17 1.67 12.58
C TRP A 115 3.98 0.75 12.33
N GLY A 116 2.96 0.87 13.16
CA GLY A 116 1.71 0.11 13.03
C GLY A 116 0.51 1.03 12.96
N LEU A 117 -0.42 0.71 12.06
CA LEU A 117 -1.70 1.40 11.89
C LEU A 117 -2.80 0.58 12.55
N ASP A 118 -3.50 1.20 13.52
CA ASP A 118 -4.77 0.75 14.04
C ASP A 118 -5.90 1.57 13.39
N ALA A 119 -6.58 0.96 12.43
CA ALA A 119 -7.68 1.63 11.73
C ALA A 119 -8.93 1.79 12.59
N GLY A 120 -9.14 0.91 13.57
CA GLY A 120 -10.27 0.98 14.51
C GLY A 120 -10.21 2.20 15.41
N LYS A 121 -9.00 2.59 15.83
CA LYS A 121 -8.73 3.78 16.64
C LYS A 121 -8.30 4.99 15.82
N SER A 122 -8.04 4.83 14.53
CA SER A 122 -7.41 5.86 13.66
C SER A 122 -6.08 6.35 14.23
N VAL A 123 -5.19 5.42 14.58
CA VAL A 123 -3.94 5.69 15.28
C VAL A 123 -2.76 5.07 14.55
N LEU A 124 -1.67 5.84 14.39
CA LEU A 124 -0.35 5.33 14.06
C LEU A 124 0.51 5.23 15.32
N THR A 125 1.11 4.07 15.55
CA THR A 125 2.01 3.85 16.69
C THR A 125 3.43 3.55 16.19
N LYS A 126 4.40 4.30 16.68
CA LYS A 126 5.83 4.00 16.51
C LYS A 126 6.26 3.01 17.59
N TYR A 127 6.94 1.97 17.18
CA TYR A 127 7.50 0.95 18.04
C TYR A 127 9.02 0.89 17.87
N ASP A 128 9.74 0.79 18.99
CA ASP A 128 11.18 0.55 18.97
C ASP A 128 11.52 -0.72 19.76
N PHE A 129 12.59 -1.38 19.34
CA PHE A 129 13.12 -2.53 20.06
C PHE A 129 13.88 -2.05 21.30
N THR A 130 13.71 -2.78 22.40
CA THR A 130 14.52 -2.58 23.59
C THR A 130 16.00 -2.87 23.30
N SER A 131 16.90 -2.38 24.15
CA SER A 131 18.35 -2.57 23.99
C SER A 131 18.78 -4.05 23.92
N SER A 132 17.99 -4.96 24.53
CA SER A 132 18.20 -6.41 24.43
C SER A 132 17.77 -6.99 23.07
N GLY A 133 17.02 -6.23 22.27
CA GLY A 133 16.44 -6.68 21.00
C GLY A 133 15.35 -7.75 21.11
N CYS A 134 15.00 -8.14 22.35
CA CYS A 134 14.06 -9.24 22.61
C CYS A 134 12.64 -8.77 22.95
N SER A 135 12.39 -7.48 23.02
CA SER A 135 11.06 -6.93 23.20
C SER A 135 10.88 -5.65 22.39
N ILE A 136 9.64 -5.32 22.11
CA ILE A 136 9.25 -4.15 21.34
C ILE A 136 8.22 -3.36 22.14
N VAL A 137 8.40 -2.04 22.20
CA VAL A 137 7.58 -1.15 23.01
C VAL A 137 7.09 0.04 22.20
N PRO A 138 5.87 0.53 22.46
CA PRO A 138 5.39 1.75 21.84
C PRO A 138 6.20 2.96 22.37
N GLN A 139 6.67 3.78 21.45
CA GLN A 139 7.41 5.01 21.75
C GLN A 139 6.56 6.25 21.55
N LYS A 140 5.68 6.22 20.59
CA LYS A 140 4.81 7.34 20.24
C LYS A 140 3.53 6.86 19.62
N VAL A 141 2.42 7.48 20.05
CA VAL A 141 1.08 7.30 19.51
C VAL A 141 0.67 8.60 18.82
N ILE A 142 0.18 8.49 17.58
CA ILE A 142 -0.26 9.61 16.75
C ILE A 142 -1.72 9.38 16.41
N ASN A 143 -2.61 10.22 16.96
CA ASN A 143 -4.02 10.22 16.58
C ASN A 143 -4.17 10.96 15.24
N MET A 144 -4.83 10.32 14.27
CA MET A 144 -5.11 10.93 12.99
C MET A 144 -6.16 12.02 13.10
N ASP A 145 -6.05 13.04 12.26
CA ASP A 145 -7.00 14.14 12.18
C ASP A 145 -8.42 13.62 11.92
N ALA A 146 -9.41 14.15 12.66
CA ALA A 146 -10.81 13.75 12.54
C ALA A 146 -11.41 13.99 11.13
N ASP A 147 -10.80 14.89 10.35
CA ASP A 147 -11.20 15.14 8.96
C ASP A 147 -10.78 14.04 7.99
N MET A 148 -9.99 13.06 8.46
CA MET A 148 -9.58 11.91 7.65
C MET A 148 -10.49 10.73 7.92
N LEU A 149 -11.18 10.28 6.88
CA LEU A 149 -12.07 9.13 6.95
C LEU A 149 -11.32 7.84 6.62
N ARG A 150 -11.47 6.82 7.48
CA ARG A 150 -11.07 5.43 7.20
C ARG A 150 -9.62 5.30 6.70
N VAL A 151 -8.67 5.69 7.52
CA VAL A 151 -7.24 5.46 7.24
C VAL A 151 -6.97 3.96 7.28
N LEU A 152 -6.68 3.36 6.13
CA LEU A 152 -6.52 1.91 5.96
C LEU A 152 -5.13 1.49 5.48
N ASP A 153 -4.28 2.44 5.11
CA ASP A 153 -2.87 2.23 4.81
C ASP A 153 -2.10 3.54 4.97
N PHE A 154 -0.78 3.47 5.04
CA PHE A 154 0.09 4.63 5.20
C PHE A 154 1.48 4.36 4.64
N VAL A 155 2.20 5.40 4.27
CA VAL A 155 3.66 5.38 4.05
C VAL A 155 4.29 6.60 4.70
N MET A 156 5.55 6.49 5.11
CA MET A 156 6.35 7.62 5.55
C MET A 156 7.17 8.15 4.37
N VAL A 157 7.05 9.44 4.09
CA VAL A 157 7.83 10.12 3.04
C VAL A 157 9.18 10.57 3.60
N ASP A 158 9.16 11.04 4.83
CA ASP A 158 10.30 11.44 5.64
C ASP A 158 9.99 11.22 7.13
N ASP A 159 10.88 11.65 8.03
CA ASP A 159 10.73 11.48 9.48
C ASP A 159 9.53 12.23 10.07
N PHE A 160 8.89 13.12 9.32
CA PHE A 160 7.86 14.04 9.82
C PHE A 160 6.55 14.00 9.03
N THR A 161 6.51 13.27 7.91
CA THR A 161 5.39 13.33 6.96
C THR A 161 4.94 11.94 6.54
N PHE A 162 3.63 11.73 6.62
CA PHE A 162 2.96 10.52 6.14
C PHE A 162 2.10 10.83 4.91
N ILE A 163 1.92 9.84 4.06
CA ILE A 163 0.86 9.81 3.05
C ILE A 163 -0.09 8.66 3.38
N VAL A 164 -1.39 8.94 3.33
CA VAL A 164 -2.45 7.95 3.49
C VAL A 164 -3.46 8.09 2.36
N PRO A 165 -4.10 7.00 1.87
CA PRO A 165 -5.21 7.08 0.93
C PRO A 165 -6.37 7.89 1.51
N ASP A 166 -7.01 8.74 0.70
CA ASP A 166 -8.16 9.55 1.14
C ASP A 166 -9.46 8.76 1.06
N GLY A 167 -9.95 8.28 2.19
CA GLY A 167 -11.22 7.56 2.29
C GLY A 167 -12.47 8.39 2.03
N SER A 168 -12.36 9.72 1.95
CA SER A 168 -13.50 10.60 1.57
C SER A 168 -13.78 10.62 0.07
N GLY A 169 -12.78 10.25 -0.75
CA GLY A 169 -12.85 10.34 -2.21
C GLY A 169 -12.78 11.75 -2.78
N SER A 170 -12.54 12.76 -1.94
CA SER A 170 -12.35 14.13 -2.40
C SER A 170 -11.00 14.31 -3.12
N SER A 171 -10.05 13.46 -2.78
CA SER A 171 -8.70 13.40 -3.35
C SER A 171 -8.22 11.95 -3.43
N ARG A 172 -7.00 11.76 -3.92
CA ARG A 172 -6.38 10.42 -3.91
C ARG A 172 -5.66 10.14 -2.61
N PHE A 173 -4.94 11.15 -2.07
CA PHE A 173 -4.13 11.03 -0.87
C PHE A 173 -4.28 12.24 0.05
N CYS A 174 -4.14 11.96 1.35
CA CYS A 174 -3.92 12.93 2.41
C CYS A 174 -2.44 12.93 2.80
N TRP A 175 -1.88 14.12 2.97
CA TRP A 175 -0.56 14.34 3.55
C TRP A 175 -0.74 14.75 5.01
N VAL A 176 -0.04 14.10 5.91
CA VAL A 176 -0.25 14.18 7.36
C VAL A 176 1.10 14.42 8.02
N ASN A 177 1.15 15.32 8.99
CA ASN A 177 2.38 15.55 9.75
C ASN A 177 2.56 14.55 10.91
N TYR A 178 3.70 14.63 11.56
CA TYR A 178 4.07 13.78 12.71
C TYR A 178 3.21 14.00 13.97
N GLN A 179 2.30 14.96 13.98
CA GLN A 179 1.29 15.19 15.00
C GLN A 179 -0.09 14.64 14.62
N GLY A 180 -0.19 13.97 13.45
CA GLY A 180 -1.44 13.43 12.93
C GLY A 180 -2.33 14.45 12.22
N LYS A 181 -1.89 15.70 12.07
CA LYS A 181 -2.66 16.77 11.42
C LYS A 181 -2.63 16.65 9.91
N LEU A 182 -3.80 16.79 9.29
CA LEU A 182 -3.94 16.89 7.84
C LEU A 182 -3.30 18.17 7.34
N LEU A 183 -2.28 18.06 6.49
CA LEU A 183 -1.58 19.18 5.88
C LEU A 183 -2.22 19.61 4.57
N ARG A 184 -2.53 18.64 3.71
CA ARG A 184 -3.11 18.87 2.38
C ARG A 184 -3.68 17.58 1.81
N ARG A 185 -4.55 17.74 0.82
CA ARG A 185 -5.05 16.65 -0.04
C ARG A 185 -4.48 16.80 -1.44
N THR A 186 -4.15 15.69 -2.10
CA THR A 186 -3.54 15.70 -3.44
C THR A 186 -4.09 14.58 -4.33
N GLY A 187 -4.01 14.81 -5.64
CA GLY A 187 -4.45 13.87 -6.65
C GLY A 187 -5.97 13.75 -6.73
N GLN A 188 -6.42 12.96 -7.69
CA GLN A 188 -7.82 12.55 -7.85
C GLN A 188 -7.82 11.05 -8.12
N ILE A 189 -8.89 10.37 -7.75
CA ILE A 189 -9.11 8.98 -8.14
C ILE A 189 -9.27 8.95 -9.67
N PRO A 190 -8.41 8.22 -10.42
CA PRO A 190 -8.39 8.28 -11.88
C PRO A 190 -9.45 7.35 -12.51
N SER A 191 -10.68 7.39 -12.00
CA SER A 191 -11.79 6.55 -12.48
C SER A 191 -12.49 7.16 -13.67
N ALA A 192 -12.89 6.33 -14.63
CA ALA A 192 -13.80 6.70 -15.71
C ALA A 192 -15.27 6.80 -15.26
N ASN A 193 -15.62 6.37 -14.06
CA ASN A 193 -16.98 6.43 -13.52
C ASN A 193 -17.35 7.86 -13.12
N ALA A 194 -17.80 8.66 -14.09
CA ALA A 194 -18.14 10.06 -13.90
C ALA A 194 -19.28 10.27 -12.89
N GLU A 195 -20.27 9.38 -12.84
CA GLU A 195 -21.37 9.43 -11.88
C GLU A 195 -20.88 9.30 -10.43
N ALA A 196 -20.05 8.30 -10.17
CA ALA A 196 -19.49 8.10 -8.83
C ALA A 196 -18.56 9.24 -8.40
N LEU A 197 -17.80 9.81 -9.34
CA LEU A 197 -16.95 10.99 -9.11
C LEU A 197 -17.75 12.23 -8.71
N GLN A 198 -18.97 12.37 -9.21
CA GLN A 198 -19.83 13.52 -8.89
C GLN A 198 -20.69 13.29 -7.64
N ASN A 199 -21.32 12.12 -7.53
CA ASN A 199 -22.43 11.90 -6.62
C ASN A 199 -22.16 10.90 -5.50
N ALA A 200 -21.06 10.10 -5.57
CA ALA A 200 -20.81 9.01 -4.64
C ALA A 200 -19.33 8.81 -4.31
N ARG A 201 -18.62 9.90 -4.06
CA ARG A 201 -17.18 9.89 -3.78
C ARG A 201 -16.72 8.92 -2.67
N PRO A 202 -17.41 8.79 -1.52
CA PRO A 202 -17.02 7.83 -0.50
C PRO A 202 -17.14 6.37 -0.97
N ALA A 203 -18.19 6.04 -1.73
CA ALA A 203 -18.35 4.71 -2.32
C ALA A 203 -17.26 4.44 -3.38
N LEU A 204 -16.90 5.45 -4.18
CA LEU A 204 -15.80 5.38 -5.12
C LEU A 204 -14.46 5.14 -4.39
N ALA A 205 -14.18 5.91 -3.34
CA ALA A 205 -12.95 5.73 -2.55
C ALA A 205 -12.88 4.33 -1.91
N GLN A 206 -14.01 3.81 -1.46
CA GLN A 206 -14.10 2.45 -0.95
C GLN A 206 -13.79 1.40 -2.02
N ALA A 207 -14.33 1.55 -3.23
CA ALA A 207 -14.04 0.65 -4.34
C ALA A 207 -12.57 0.77 -4.81
N TRP A 208 -12.00 1.98 -4.76
CA TRP A 208 -10.61 2.27 -5.10
C TRP A 208 -9.66 2.15 -3.90
N ARG A 209 -10.09 1.50 -2.82
CA ARG A 209 -9.17 1.14 -1.73
C ARG A 209 -7.91 0.51 -2.32
N SER A 210 -6.75 1.02 -1.90
CA SER A 210 -5.47 0.58 -2.44
C SER A 210 -4.49 0.28 -1.33
N PHE A 211 -3.61 -0.69 -1.62
CA PHE A 211 -2.37 -0.88 -0.87
C PHE A 211 -1.33 0.04 -1.48
N ILE A 212 -0.56 0.73 -0.65
CA ILE A 212 0.46 1.67 -1.09
C ILE A 212 1.83 1.27 -0.54
N ASP A 213 2.89 1.62 -1.25
CA ASP A 213 4.25 1.54 -0.73
C ASP A 213 5.12 2.65 -1.34
N TYR A 214 6.12 3.09 -0.59
CA TYR A 214 6.99 4.20 -0.97
C TYR A 214 8.45 3.88 -0.70
N ASN A 215 9.31 4.13 -1.68
CA ASN A 215 10.74 4.02 -1.51
C ASN A 215 11.39 5.42 -1.57
N PRO A 216 11.93 5.94 -0.45
CA PRO A 216 12.52 7.28 -0.41
C PRO A 216 13.79 7.41 -1.26
N ARG A 217 14.48 6.30 -1.58
CA ARG A 217 15.71 6.33 -2.39
C ARG A 217 15.42 6.73 -3.83
N ASN A 218 14.40 6.17 -4.44
CA ASN A 218 13.99 6.52 -5.80
C ASN A 218 12.84 7.54 -5.87
N GLY A 219 12.10 7.76 -4.78
CA GLY A 219 10.99 8.70 -4.69
C GLY A 219 9.68 8.19 -5.26
N VAL A 220 9.60 6.88 -5.55
CA VAL A 220 8.41 6.25 -6.13
C VAL A 220 7.44 5.82 -5.04
N LEU A 221 6.20 6.29 -5.16
CA LEU A 221 5.02 5.83 -4.45
C LEU A 221 4.18 5.00 -5.42
N ALA A 222 3.97 3.74 -5.11
CA ALA A 222 3.05 2.87 -5.84
C ALA A 222 1.74 2.71 -5.07
N ALA A 223 0.62 2.65 -5.79
CA ALA A 223 -0.68 2.30 -5.24
C ALA A 223 -1.35 1.26 -6.14
N VAL A 224 -1.71 0.10 -5.56
CA VAL A 224 -2.42 -0.97 -6.28
C VAL A 224 -3.80 -1.15 -5.70
N THR A 225 -4.82 -1.26 -6.56
CA THR A 225 -6.21 -1.35 -6.09
C THR A 225 -6.55 -2.74 -5.56
N GLN A 226 -7.30 -2.80 -4.47
CA GLN A 226 -7.82 -4.05 -3.90
C GLN A 226 -8.85 -4.72 -4.81
N LEU A 227 -9.54 -3.95 -5.63
CA LEU A 227 -10.51 -4.40 -6.64
C LEU A 227 -10.01 -4.00 -8.02
N GLY A 228 -10.36 -4.80 -9.07
CA GLY A 228 -9.89 -4.53 -10.43
C GLY A 228 -8.38 -4.76 -10.59
N GLU A 229 -7.81 -4.22 -11.65
CA GLU A 229 -6.40 -4.42 -11.99
C GLU A 229 -5.75 -3.08 -12.37
N VAL A 230 -5.50 -2.24 -11.32
CA VAL A 230 -4.92 -0.91 -11.50
C VAL A 230 -3.67 -0.75 -10.62
N LEU A 231 -2.61 -0.25 -11.25
CA LEU A 231 -1.41 0.27 -10.59
C LEU A 231 -1.29 1.76 -10.89
N GLU A 232 -1.16 2.57 -9.87
CA GLU A 232 -0.75 3.97 -9.97
C GLU A 232 0.69 4.12 -9.50
N VAL A 233 1.51 4.82 -10.27
CA VAL A 233 2.90 5.13 -9.95
C VAL A 233 3.07 6.65 -9.90
N PHE A 234 3.45 7.14 -8.75
CA PHE A 234 3.76 8.56 -8.52
C PHE A 234 5.25 8.68 -8.21
N ASN A 235 5.96 9.52 -8.94
CA ASN A 235 7.29 9.91 -8.54
C ASN A 235 7.22 11.26 -7.82
N LEU A 236 7.48 11.26 -6.51
CA LEU A 236 7.36 12.46 -5.67
C LEU A 236 8.52 13.47 -5.90
N LYS A 237 9.60 13.06 -6.59
CA LYS A 237 10.75 13.92 -6.90
C LYS A 237 10.50 14.80 -8.13
N ASP A 238 9.84 14.26 -9.15
CA ASP A 238 9.58 14.96 -10.43
C ASP A 238 8.09 15.24 -10.67
N SER A 239 7.22 14.81 -9.73
CA SER A 239 5.76 14.98 -9.80
C SER A 239 5.12 14.30 -11.01
N THR A 240 5.69 13.21 -11.51
CA THR A 240 5.05 12.38 -12.53
C THR A 240 4.00 11.46 -11.92
N HIS A 241 2.94 11.17 -12.69
CA HIS A 241 1.89 10.23 -12.31
C HIS A 241 1.46 9.42 -13.53
N VAL A 242 1.58 8.11 -13.42
CA VAL A 242 1.17 7.14 -14.45
C VAL A 242 0.16 6.18 -13.84
N VAL A 243 -0.89 5.87 -14.59
CA VAL A 243 -1.90 4.87 -14.24
C VAL A 243 -1.78 3.72 -15.22
N ARG A 244 -1.58 2.50 -14.71
CA ARG A 244 -1.58 1.27 -15.50
C ARG A 244 -2.85 0.50 -15.25
N ILE A 245 -3.56 0.17 -16.31
CA ILE A 245 -4.81 -0.58 -16.25
C ILE A 245 -4.61 -1.90 -16.97
N GLY A 246 -4.74 -3.01 -16.25
CA GLY A 246 -4.63 -4.34 -16.81
C GLY A 246 -5.91 -4.84 -17.47
N PRO A 247 -5.92 -6.07 -17.98
CA PRO A 247 -7.05 -6.68 -18.71
C PRO A 247 -8.38 -6.67 -17.97
N HIS A 248 -8.36 -6.72 -16.63
CA HIS A 248 -9.58 -6.74 -15.81
C HIS A 248 -10.13 -5.34 -15.49
N GLY A 249 -9.46 -4.28 -15.95
CA GLY A 249 -9.96 -2.91 -15.85
C GLY A 249 -9.94 -2.31 -14.45
N GLU A 250 -10.68 -1.21 -14.33
CA GLU A 250 -10.88 -0.49 -13.07
C GLU A 250 -11.76 -1.28 -12.08
N PRO A 251 -11.75 -0.89 -10.76
CA PRO A 251 -12.69 -1.43 -9.79
C PRO A 251 -14.14 -1.34 -10.22
N GLU A 252 -14.81 -2.49 -10.39
CA GLU A 252 -16.23 -2.56 -10.68
C GLU A 252 -17.04 -2.69 -9.39
N PHE A 253 -18.06 -1.84 -9.23
CA PHE A 253 -18.92 -1.83 -8.04
C PHE A 253 -20.32 -1.29 -8.35
N LYS A 254 -21.26 -1.59 -7.46
CA LYS A 254 -22.59 -0.98 -7.42
C LYS A 254 -22.71 -0.13 -6.16
N ILE A 255 -23.37 1.01 -6.28
CA ILE A 255 -23.65 1.88 -5.13
C ILE A 255 -24.93 1.35 -4.45
N SER A 256 -24.82 1.03 -3.16
CA SER A 256 -25.95 0.64 -2.33
C SER A 256 -25.82 1.26 -0.96
N GLN A 257 -26.82 2.02 -0.53
CA GLN A 257 -26.86 2.71 0.76
C GLN A 257 -25.59 3.54 1.07
N GLY A 258 -24.99 4.17 0.03
CA GLY A 258 -23.77 4.95 0.15
C GLY A 258 -22.46 4.13 0.15
N TYR A 259 -22.54 2.81 0.02
CA TYR A 259 -21.38 1.91 -0.05
C TYR A 259 -21.12 1.44 -1.47
N GLY A 260 -19.85 1.24 -1.81
CA GLY A 260 -19.41 0.62 -3.06
C GLY A 260 -19.35 -0.91 -2.91
N ILE A 261 -20.41 -1.61 -3.36
CA ILE A 261 -20.47 -3.07 -3.31
C ILE A 261 -19.72 -3.66 -4.51
N PRO A 262 -18.63 -4.42 -4.31
CA PRO A 262 -17.83 -4.94 -5.41
C PRO A 262 -18.59 -5.95 -6.27
N THR A 263 -18.40 -5.88 -7.59
CA THR A 263 -19.04 -6.77 -8.58
C THR A 263 -18.07 -7.41 -9.57
N GLY A 264 -16.87 -6.85 -9.70
CA GLY A 264 -15.83 -7.32 -10.62
C GLY A 264 -14.94 -8.41 -10.02
N ILE A 265 -13.64 -8.13 -9.90
CA ILE A 265 -12.65 -9.08 -9.39
C ILE A 265 -11.97 -8.57 -8.10
N MET A 266 -11.43 -9.49 -7.32
CA MET A 266 -10.38 -9.20 -6.34
C MET A 266 -9.09 -8.88 -7.10
N GLY A 267 -8.52 -7.72 -6.82
CA GLY A 267 -7.31 -7.23 -7.46
C GLY A 267 -6.04 -7.60 -6.68
N PHE A 268 -5.40 -6.59 -6.10
CA PHE A 268 -4.14 -6.77 -5.40
C PHE A 268 -4.33 -6.88 -3.88
N SER A 269 -3.39 -7.57 -3.21
CA SER A 269 -3.39 -7.72 -1.75
C SER A 269 -2.17 -7.11 -1.07
N ASP A 270 -1.10 -6.85 -1.79
CA ASP A 270 0.10 -6.20 -1.28
C ASP A 270 0.92 -5.57 -2.41
N VAL A 271 1.74 -4.59 -2.06
CA VAL A 271 2.71 -3.96 -2.96
C VAL A 271 3.98 -3.63 -2.21
N GLN A 272 5.13 -3.75 -2.88
CA GLN A 272 6.41 -3.27 -2.39
C GLN A 272 7.19 -2.59 -3.51
N VAL A 273 7.70 -1.39 -3.22
CA VAL A 273 8.59 -0.63 -4.10
C VAL A 273 10.03 -0.84 -3.64
N THR A 274 10.80 -1.53 -4.44
CA THR A 274 12.23 -1.76 -4.21
C THR A 274 13.08 -0.67 -4.88
N ASP A 275 14.39 -0.84 -4.93
CA ASP A 275 15.26 0.12 -5.61
C ASP A 275 15.15 0.06 -7.13
N SER A 276 14.78 -1.10 -7.68
CA SER A 276 14.77 -1.33 -9.13
C SER A 276 13.38 -1.59 -9.72
N ALA A 277 12.40 -2.04 -8.93
CA ALA A 277 11.10 -2.46 -9.44
C ALA A 277 9.96 -2.32 -8.41
N ILE A 278 8.73 -2.52 -8.88
CA ILE A 278 7.51 -2.59 -8.07
C ILE A 278 6.99 -4.02 -8.14
N TYR A 279 6.79 -4.65 -7.00
CA TYR A 279 6.24 -6.00 -6.86
C TYR A 279 4.85 -5.92 -6.25
N ALA A 280 3.87 -6.60 -6.85
CA ALA A 280 2.49 -6.58 -6.38
C ALA A 280 1.85 -7.97 -6.43
N VAL A 281 1.20 -8.39 -5.35
CA VAL A 281 0.46 -9.67 -5.29
C VAL A 281 -0.91 -9.51 -5.92
N PHE A 282 -1.22 -10.31 -6.94
CA PHE A 282 -2.46 -10.23 -7.70
C PHE A 282 -3.31 -11.49 -7.56
N HIS A 283 -4.62 -11.33 -7.31
CA HIS A 283 -5.58 -12.42 -7.16
C HIS A 283 -6.28 -12.79 -8.48
N GLY A 284 -7.01 -11.86 -9.08
CA GLY A 284 -7.71 -12.01 -10.34
C GLY A 284 -9.02 -12.82 -10.29
N ARG A 285 -9.47 -13.31 -9.11
CA ARG A 285 -10.74 -14.04 -8.99
C ARG A 285 -11.94 -13.11 -8.99
N SER A 286 -12.99 -13.49 -9.73
CA SER A 286 -14.23 -12.72 -9.72
C SER A 286 -15.07 -12.99 -8.48
N PHE A 287 -15.78 -11.97 -7.99
CA PHE A 287 -16.75 -12.14 -6.90
C PHE A 287 -17.87 -13.11 -7.26
N LYS A 288 -18.24 -13.20 -8.55
CA LYS A 288 -19.20 -14.18 -9.06
C LYS A 288 -18.70 -15.62 -8.88
N GLU A 289 -17.45 -15.89 -9.24
CA GLU A 289 -16.80 -17.19 -9.06
C GLU A 289 -16.71 -17.56 -7.58
N ILE A 290 -16.30 -16.63 -6.73
CA ILE A 290 -16.22 -16.84 -5.28
C ILE A 290 -17.61 -17.21 -4.72
N ALA A 291 -18.65 -16.45 -5.07
CA ALA A 291 -20.01 -16.72 -4.62
C ALA A 291 -20.54 -18.09 -5.10
N GLN A 292 -20.27 -18.48 -6.34
CA GLN A 292 -20.67 -19.79 -6.89
C GLN A 292 -19.98 -20.94 -6.13
N ASN A 293 -18.68 -20.84 -5.87
CA ASN A 293 -17.95 -21.85 -5.13
C ASN A 293 -18.44 -21.99 -3.68
N VAL A 294 -18.71 -20.86 -3.00
CA VAL A 294 -19.29 -20.88 -1.65
C VAL A 294 -20.66 -21.57 -1.64
N GLN A 295 -21.53 -21.29 -2.63
CA GLN A 295 -22.84 -21.95 -2.75
C GLN A 295 -22.75 -23.46 -2.98
N GLN A 296 -21.68 -23.90 -3.65
CA GLN A 296 -21.39 -25.31 -3.91
C GLN A 296 -20.64 -26.02 -2.78
N GLY A 297 -20.30 -25.28 -1.70
CA GLY A 297 -19.48 -25.80 -0.60
C GLY A 297 -18.03 -26.05 -0.98
N VAL A 298 -17.53 -25.45 -2.06
CA VAL A 298 -16.14 -25.56 -2.51
C VAL A 298 -15.29 -24.51 -1.82
N TYR A 299 -14.29 -24.97 -1.08
CA TYR A 299 -13.31 -24.08 -0.45
C TYR A 299 -12.30 -23.59 -1.49
N LEU A 300 -12.20 -22.27 -1.62
CA LEU A 300 -11.16 -21.62 -2.40
C LEU A 300 -10.08 -21.11 -1.42
N PRO A 301 -8.80 -21.46 -1.64
CA PRO A 301 -7.71 -20.86 -0.86
C PRO A 301 -7.69 -19.34 -0.99
N ASP A 302 -7.46 -18.64 0.10
CA ASP A 302 -7.36 -17.19 0.09
C ASP A 302 -5.96 -16.74 -0.36
N GLY A 303 -5.86 -15.56 -1.00
CA GLY A 303 -4.63 -15.02 -1.55
C GLY A 303 -4.54 -15.08 -3.08
N GLY A 304 -3.47 -14.49 -3.61
CA GLY A 304 -3.14 -14.46 -5.04
C GLY A 304 -2.13 -15.53 -5.44
N ARG A 305 -2.15 -15.96 -6.69
CA ARG A 305 -1.16 -16.87 -7.27
C ARG A 305 -0.14 -16.17 -8.17
N TYR A 306 -0.22 -14.85 -8.23
CA TYR A 306 0.64 -14.09 -9.11
C TYR A 306 1.37 -13.00 -8.32
N ILE A 307 2.66 -12.81 -8.65
CA ILE A 307 3.37 -11.58 -8.30
C ILE A 307 3.68 -10.87 -9.61
N TYR A 308 3.11 -9.70 -9.79
CA TYR A 308 3.35 -8.83 -10.93
C TYR A 308 4.54 -7.93 -10.64
N VAL A 309 5.46 -7.83 -11.57
CA VAL A 309 6.65 -6.99 -11.46
C VAL A 309 6.59 -5.91 -12.53
N PHE A 310 6.68 -4.66 -12.09
CA PHE A 310 6.68 -3.48 -12.95
C PHE A 310 7.97 -2.69 -12.75
N SER A 311 8.37 -1.94 -13.76
CA SER A 311 9.44 -0.95 -13.64
C SER A 311 9.01 0.18 -12.68
N LEU A 312 9.96 1.03 -12.28
CA LEU A 312 9.66 2.23 -11.47
C LEU A 312 8.84 3.29 -12.23
N THR A 313 8.60 3.10 -13.52
CA THR A 313 7.69 3.90 -14.36
C THR A 313 6.37 3.19 -14.67
N GLY A 314 6.17 2.01 -14.07
CA GLY A 314 4.95 1.22 -14.19
C GLY A 314 4.88 0.34 -15.43
N GLU A 315 5.95 0.17 -16.23
CA GLU A 315 5.94 -0.76 -17.35
C GLU A 315 5.93 -2.21 -16.84
N PRO A 316 5.09 -3.11 -17.39
CA PRO A 316 5.09 -4.51 -17.01
C PRO A 316 6.43 -5.16 -17.42
N LEU A 317 7.09 -5.84 -16.48
CA LEU A 317 8.37 -6.52 -16.71
C LEU A 317 8.23 -8.04 -16.72
N CYS A 318 7.62 -8.58 -15.65
CA CYS A 318 7.53 -10.01 -15.45
C CYS A 318 6.29 -10.36 -14.60
N ARG A 319 5.71 -11.51 -14.85
CA ARG A 319 4.70 -12.15 -14.01
C ARG A 319 5.26 -13.43 -13.43
N TYR A 320 5.38 -13.49 -12.11
CA TYR A 320 5.67 -14.75 -11.42
C TYR A 320 4.36 -15.51 -11.18
N VAL A 321 4.36 -16.81 -11.48
CA VAL A 321 3.26 -17.75 -11.19
C VAL A 321 3.69 -18.65 -10.06
N LEU A 322 2.92 -18.70 -8.99
CA LEU A 322 3.28 -19.41 -7.77
C LEU A 322 2.53 -20.74 -7.66
N ASP A 323 3.13 -21.71 -7.02
CA ASP A 323 2.50 -22.96 -6.62
C ASP A 323 1.71 -22.85 -5.29
N HIS A 324 1.77 -21.67 -4.63
CA HIS A 324 1.05 -21.31 -3.41
C HIS A 324 0.17 -20.08 -3.63
N TYR A 325 -0.86 -19.94 -2.77
CA TYR A 325 -1.63 -18.70 -2.66
C TYR A 325 -1.01 -17.83 -1.60
N VAL A 326 -0.65 -16.59 -1.94
CA VAL A 326 0.04 -15.68 -1.05
C VAL A 326 -0.73 -14.38 -0.87
N TYR A 327 -0.57 -13.74 0.28
CA TYR A 327 -1.27 -12.51 0.61
C TYR A 327 -0.35 -11.30 0.73
N GLY A 328 0.71 -11.39 1.52
CA GLY A 328 1.71 -10.34 1.71
C GLY A 328 3.10 -10.78 1.28
N ILE A 329 3.94 -9.83 0.90
CA ILE A 329 5.32 -10.07 0.45
C ILE A 329 6.33 -9.18 1.15
N SER A 330 7.57 -9.67 1.23
CA SER A 330 8.76 -8.89 1.57
C SER A 330 9.89 -9.28 0.63
N VAL A 331 10.34 -8.34 -0.21
CA VAL A 331 11.31 -8.56 -1.28
C VAL A 331 12.70 -8.14 -0.83
N ASP A 332 13.67 -9.02 -0.99
CA ASP A 332 15.10 -8.75 -0.84
C ASP A 332 15.78 -8.93 -2.20
N GLU A 333 15.92 -7.83 -2.94
CA GLU A 333 16.52 -7.85 -4.28
C GLU A 333 17.99 -8.24 -4.27
N GLN A 334 18.72 -7.92 -3.21
CA GLN A 334 20.15 -8.25 -3.13
C GLN A 334 20.38 -9.76 -3.03
N LYS A 335 19.45 -10.46 -2.38
CA LYS A 335 19.52 -11.91 -2.23
C LYS A 335 18.70 -12.67 -3.27
N GLY A 336 17.88 -11.99 -4.09
CA GLY A 336 16.96 -12.63 -5.01
C GLY A 336 15.90 -13.47 -4.27
N ILE A 337 15.36 -12.95 -3.17
CA ILE A 337 14.42 -13.65 -2.31
C ILE A 337 13.16 -12.83 -2.16
N ILE A 338 12.00 -13.48 -2.32
CA ILE A 338 10.72 -12.96 -1.87
C ILE A 338 10.24 -13.85 -0.72
N LEU A 339 10.07 -13.29 0.46
CA LEU A 339 9.29 -13.91 1.51
C LEU A 339 7.83 -13.58 1.29
N ALA A 340 6.93 -14.55 1.47
CA ALA A 340 5.51 -14.34 1.32
C ALA A 340 4.74 -15.05 2.44
N THR A 341 3.49 -14.63 2.67
CA THR A 341 2.60 -15.26 3.63
C THR A 341 1.53 -16.08 2.90
N ASP A 342 1.36 -17.35 3.29
CA ASP A 342 0.27 -18.23 2.88
C ASP A 342 -0.70 -18.39 4.06
N VAL A 343 -1.81 -17.68 4.02
CA VAL A 343 -2.82 -17.67 5.12
C VAL A 343 -3.58 -18.99 5.27
N ASN A 344 -3.39 -19.92 4.32
CA ASN A 344 -4.10 -21.21 4.29
C ASN A 344 -3.31 -22.34 4.96
N LYS A 345 -2.14 -22.05 5.53
CA LYS A 345 -1.20 -23.04 6.05
C LYS A 345 -0.81 -22.75 7.51
N ASP A 346 -0.49 -23.83 8.25
CA ASP A 346 -0.01 -23.74 9.63
C ASP A 346 1.40 -23.12 9.71
N ASP A 347 2.28 -23.46 8.75
CA ASP A 347 3.57 -22.79 8.53
C ASP A 347 3.40 -21.75 7.40
N PRO A 348 3.00 -20.51 7.74
CA PRO A 348 2.52 -19.55 6.74
C PRO A 348 3.63 -18.81 6.01
N ILE A 349 4.88 -18.95 6.41
CA ILE A 349 5.98 -18.23 5.75
C ILE A 349 6.58 -19.09 4.66
N ILE A 350 6.60 -18.59 3.45
CA ILE A 350 7.24 -19.20 2.31
C ILE A 350 8.36 -18.33 1.75
N CYS A 351 9.38 -18.95 1.24
CA CYS A 351 10.51 -18.32 0.57
C CYS A 351 10.50 -18.70 -0.90
N LEU A 352 10.51 -17.70 -1.76
CA LEU A 352 10.60 -17.82 -3.22
C LEU A 352 11.97 -17.31 -3.64
N LEU A 353 12.73 -18.13 -4.36
CA LEU A 353 13.98 -17.71 -5.01
C LEU A 353 13.64 -17.22 -6.42
N TYR A 354 14.10 -16.05 -6.78
CA TYR A 354 13.88 -15.49 -8.10
C TYR A 354 15.17 -14.88 -8.65
N THR A 355 15.24 -14.80 -9.97
CA THR A 355 16.23 -13.97 -10.65
C THR A 355 15.58 -12.62 -10.92
N SER A 356 16.19 -11.55 -10.42
CA SER A 356 15.66 -10.19 -10.63
C SER A 356 15.55 -9.92 -12.13
N PRO A 357 14.38 -9.51 -12.64
CA PRO A 357 14.30 -9.04 -14.03
C PRO A 357 15.15 -7.79 -14.14
N SER A 358 16.24 -7.89 -14.92
CA SER A 358 17.10 -6.74 -15.16
C SER A 358 16.33 -5.71 -16.02
N PRO A 359 16.25 -4.43 -15.59
CA PRO A 359 15.72 -3.38 -16.45
C PRO A 359 16.51 -3.18 -17.75
N ARG A 360 17.64 -3.87 -17.90
CA ARG A 360 18.50 -3.82 -19.10
C ARG A 360 18.14 -4.88 -20.14
N ASP A 361 17.29 -5.85 -19.76
CA ASP A 361 16.90 -6.97 -20.63
C ASP A 361 15.46 -6.82 -21.15
N ALA A 362 14.83 -5.65 -20.93
CA ALA A 362 13.48 -5.31 -21.38
C ALA A 362 13.52 -4.31 -22.57
#